data_5f365452e366b69b37df18c5d02eeaa0
#
_entry.id   5f365452e366b69b37df18c5d02eeaa0
#
_cell.length_a   1.000
_cell.length_b   1.000
_cell.length_c   1.000
_cell.angle_alpha   90.00
_cell.angle_beta   90.00
_cell.angle_gamma   90.00
#
_symmetry.space_group_name_H-M   'P 1'
#
loop_
_entity.id
_entity.type
_entity.pdbx_description
1 polymer ?
#
loop_
_entity_poly.entity_id
_entity_poly.type
_entity_poly.pdbx_seq_one_letter_code
_entity_poly.pdbx_strand_id
1 'polypeptide(L)'
;CIRDRGKDPDNGFASKADNWAKNLVLETMATYNKEFNKNHSLNAVIAFSYERGDYGNKAMTAKGFPQDITEDFDMSAAVNPNKPISGRGMTSLVSFLGRANYSLMNKYLFTASFRRDGSSKFAPGNKWSNFASGAIAWRASEEEFIKSLNIFSNLKIRASYGQTGNQAIGAYATRDYLTVANYPINGALASGFANLTWRGPANPDLKWETTTQYNAGIDMGFFENRVNFTVDVYYKKTSDLLQNIQIPQSTGFSNMTTNFGDVINKGLEITGKFYPISGKKFKWDFDANISFNRNKIEGLPGDQFAQSWSDADAVFIQRNGMPIGTIFGYVEDGFYDNIAEVRADPFYANESEAVCKSMIGEVKYKDLDGKPGITDADRQIIGDANPDFTFGMTHNFSYKNFSLSFFLQGCVGGDIFNANLIKVTMSGIGNIPQEMYDTRWTPENRDLAQWPKAYSGYGRTMKLSDRYVEDGSYLRMKNINLGYRWNAP
;
A
#
# COMPACT_ATOMS: atom_id res chain seq x y z
N CYS A 1 2.11 30.52 6.10
CA CYS A 1 3.46 30.74 6.63
C CYS A 1 4.20 31.75 5.79
N ILE A 2 4.75 32.78 6.41
CA ILE A 2 5.70 33.71 5.79
C ILE A 2 7.10 33.11 5.96
N ARG A 3 7.85 32.98 4.88
CA ARG A 3 9.22 32.52 4.91
C ARG A 3 10.15 33.70 5.12
N ASP A 4 11.16 33.55 5.98
CA ASP A 4 12.13 34.58 6.35
C ASP A 4 12.72 35.29 5.11
N ARG A 5 12.70 36.61 5.10
CA ARG A 5 13.15 37.48 3.99
C ARG A 5 14.65 37.34 3.72
N GLY A 6 15.45 37.01 4.70
CA GLY A 6 16.92 37.06 4.60
C GLY A 6 17.53 36.05 3.64
N LYS A 7 16.77 35.05 3.16
CA LYS A 7 17.24 33.97 2.27
C LYS A 7 16.31 33.66 1.09
N ASP A 8 15.20 34.40 0.93
CA ASP A 8 14.26 34.14 -0.15
C ASP A 8 14.49 35.17 -1.27
N PRO A 9 14.88 34.72 -2.49
CA PRO A 9 15.06 35.62 -3.64
C PRO A 9 13.77 36.34 -4.02
N ASP A 10 12.61 35.86 -3.58
CA ASP A 10 11.30 36.45 -3.85
C ASP A 10 10.86 37.50 -2.81
N ASN A 11 11.70 37.84 -1.85
CA ASN A 11 11.44 38.85 -0.81
C ASN A 11 10.14 38.61 -0.02
N GLY A 12 9.93 37.39 0.40
CA GLY A 12 8.76 36.91 1.16
C GLY A 12 7.71 36.21 0.30
N PHE A 13 7.21 35.10 0.82
CA PHE A 13 6.17 34.26 0.20
C PHE A 13 5.06 33.97 1.20
N ALA A 14 3.82 34.15 0.80
CA ALA A 14 2.65 33.77 1.56
C ALA A 14 1.70 32.86 0.75
N SER A 15 1.10 31.90 1.41
CA SER A 15 0.09 31.02 0.82
C SER A 15 -1.06 30.81 1.79
N LYS A 16 -2.29 30.96 1.27
CA LYS A 16 -3.53 30.63 1.99
C LYS A 16 -4.34 29.63 1.17
N ALA A 17 -4.77 28.57 1.79
CA ALA A 17 -5.60 27.56 1.13
C ALA A 17 -6.72 27.09 2.06
N ASP A 18 -7.93 27.02 1.50
CA ASP A 18 -9.10 26.42 2.14
C ASP A 18 -9.48 25.16 1.38
N ASN A 19 -9.65 24.06 2.11
CA ASN A 19 -10.21 22.82 1.58
C ASN A 19 -11.50 22.51 2.34
N TRP A 20 -12.52 22.13 1.61
CA TRP A 20 -13.79 21.73 2.22
C TRP A 20 -14.31 20.44 1.59
N ALA A 21 -14.99 19.63 2.40
CA ALA A 21 -15.70 18.44 1.95
C ALA A 21 -17.04 18.34 2.68
N LYS A 22 -18.09 17.97 1.92
CA LYS A 22 -19.43 17.68 2.45
C LYS A 22 -19.83 16.31 1.98
N ASN A 23 -20.17 15.43 2.90
CA ASN A 23 -20.67 14.10 2.61
C ASN A 23 -22.12 13.98 3.08
N LEU A 24 -22.99 13.56 2.17
CA LEU A 24 -24.36 13.19 2.45
C LEU A 24 -24.48 11.69 2.27
N VAL A 25 -24.97 10.99 3.29
CA VAL A 25 -25.29 9.56 3.25
C VAL A 25 -26.75 9.41 3.64
N LEU A 26 -27.50 8.73 2.79
CA LEU A 26 -28.87 8.30 3.06
C LEU A 26 -28.93 6.78 2.97
N GLU A 27 -29.34 6.14 4.06
CA GLU A 27 -29.51 4.70 4.10
C GLU A 27 -30.93 4.36 4.57
N THR A 28 -31.54 3.43 3.88
CA THR A 28 -32.85 2.88 4.23
C THR A 28 -32.76 1.38 4.19
N MET A 29 -33.20 0.73 5.26
CA MET A 29 -33.11 -0.72 5.41
C MET A 29 -34.41 -1.27 5.97
N ALA A 30 -34.86 -2.40 5.41
CA ALA A 30 -35.93 -3.20 5.97
C ALA A 30 -35.42 -4.60 6.30
N THR A 31 -35.70 -5.05 7.50
CA THR A 31 -35.31 -6.37 8.01
C THR A 31 -36.54 -7.22 8.31
N TYR A 32 -36.51 -8.44 7.80
CA TYR A 32 -37.54 -9.45 8.08
C TYR A 32 -36.91 -10.62 8.85
N ASN A 33 -37.41 -10.90 10.05
CA ASN A 33 -36.98 -12.02 10.89
C ASN A 33 -38.18 -12.94 11.13
N LYS A 34 -38.01 -14.21 10.79
CA LYS A 34 -39.06 -15.21 10.97
C LYS A 34 -38.49 -16.53 11.41
N GLU A 35 -38.97 -17.02 12.54
CA GLU A 35 -38.86 -18.41 12.94
C GLU A 35 -40.14 -19.11 12.51
N PHE A 36 -40.06 -19.98 11.49
CA PHE A 36 -41.23 -20.73 11.02
C PHE A 36 -41.60 -21.84 12.00
N ASN A 37 -40.58 -22.46 12.58
CA ASN A 37 -40.63 -23.42 13.65
C ASN A 37 -39.24 -23.58 14.27
N LYS A 38 -39.07 -24.52 15.24
CA LYS A 38 -37.79 -24.79 15.93
C LYS A 38 -36.64 -25.12 15.01
N ASN A 39 -36.91 -25.57 13.77
CA ASN A 39 -35.93 -26.04 12.83
C ASN A 39 -35.63 -25.05 11.68
N HIS A 40 -36.45 -24.04 11.51
CA HIS A 40 -36.39 -23.15 10.34
C HIS A 40 -36.42 -21.70 10.77
N SER A 41 -35.36 -20.97 10.55
CA SER A 41 -35.31 -19.54 10.76
C SER A 41 -34.77 -18.80 9.53
N LEU A 42 -35.36 -17.66 9.21
CA LEU A 42 -34.96 -16.78 8.11
C LEU A 42 -34.77 -15.37 8.66
N ASN A 43 -33.61 -14.79 8.35
CA ASN A 43 -33.34 -13.37 8.46
C ASN A 43 -33.09 -12.82 7.07
N ALA A 44 -33.91 -11.87 6.62
CA ALA A 44 -33.73 -11.24 5.31
C ALA A 44 -33.65 -9.71 5.48
N VAL A 45 -32.79 -9.10 4.69
CA VAL A 45 -32.54 -7.65 4.67
C VAL A 45 -32.58 -7.17 3.24
N ILE A 46 -33.32 -6.08 3.01
CA ILE A 46 -33.17 -5.26 1.79
C ILE A 46 -32.71 -3.88 2.20
N ALA A 47 -31.80 -3.29 1.47
CA ALA A 47 -31.28 -1.97 1.75
C ALA A 47 -31.06 -1.16 0.48
N PHE A 48 -31.25 0.14 0.62
CA PHE A 48 -30.92 1.16 -0.36
C PHE A 48 -29.96 2.13 0.30
N SER A 49 -28.88 2.51 -0.40
CA SER A 49 -28.02 3.60 0.05
C SER A 49 -27.72 4.57 -1.08
N TYR A 50 -27.64 5.84 -0.72
CA TYR A 50 -27.20 6.92 -1.59
C TYR A 50 -26.12 7.72 -0.87
N GLU A 51 -24.97 7.83 -1.50
CA GLU A 51 -23.87 8.64 -1.00
C GLU A 51 -23.54 9.75 -2.00
N ARG A 52 -23.28 10.94 -1.48
CA ARG A 52 -22.82 12.08 -2.28
C ARG A 52 -21.70 12.79 -1.56
N GLY A 53 -20.54 12.85 -2.21
CA GLY A 53 -19.41 13.68 -1.81
C GLY A 53 -19.35 14.95 -2.67
N ASP A 54 -19.24 16.10 -2.03
CA ASP A 54 -19.03 17.40 -2.68
C ASP A 54 -17.83 18.05 -2.00
N TYR A 55 -16.78 18.34 -2.74
CA TYR A 55 -15.53 18.85 -2.21
C TYR A 55 -14.94 19.95 -3.10
N GLY A 56 -14.18 20.81 -2.50
CA GLY A 56 -13.51 21.87 -3.24
C GLY A 56 -12.32 22.45 -2.49
N ASN A 57 -11.56 23.20 -3.22
CA ASN A 57 -10.41 23.92 -2.72
C ASN A 57 -10.37 25.35 -3.27
N LYS A 58 -9.76 26.22 -2.51
CA LYS A 58 -9.35 27.56 -2.93
C LYS A 58 -7.94 27.80 -2.43
N ALA A 59 -7.09 28.38 -3.25
CA ALA A 59 -5.76 28.75 -2.83
C ALA A 59 -5.34 30.10 -3.44
N MET A 60 -4.65 30.88 -2.63
CA MET A 60 -4.03 32.12 -3.01
C MET A 60 -2.57 32.09 -2.61
N THR A 61 -1.70 32.55 -3.48
CA THR A 61 -0.27 32.69 -3.20
C THR A 61 0.18 34.06 -3.64
N ALA A 62 1.11 34.66 -2.91
CA ALA A 62 1.68 35.97 -3.25
C ALA A 62 3.16 36.01 -2.83
N LYS A 63 3.92 36.83 -3.56
CA LYS A 63 5.36 37.04 -3.38
C LYS A 63 5.71 38.52 -3.33
N GLY A 64 6.83 38.86 -2.68
CA GLY A 64 7.33 40.24 -2.65
C GLY A 64 6.54 41.11 -1.68
N PHE A 65 6.54 40.78 -0.40
CA PHE A 65 5.95 41.62 0.64
C PHE A 65 6.93 42.73 1.05
N PRO A 66 6.56 44.03 0.89
CA PRO A 66 7.48 45.15 1.21
C PRO A 66 7.80 45.20 2.71
N GLN A 67 6.89 44.81 3.58
CA GLN A 67 7.00 44.82 5.03
C GLN A 67 6.29 43.62 5.67
N ASP A 68 6.66 43.26 6.92
CA ASP A 68 6.04 42.16 7.66
C ASP A 68 4.91 42.60 8.61
N ILE A 69 4.50 43.89 8.55
CA ILE A 69 3.54 44.47 9.50
C ILE A 69 2.16 43.80 9.40
N THR A 70 1.77 43.40 8.20
CA THR A 70 0.47 42.73 7.95
C THR A 70 0.56 41.21 8.00
N GLU A 71 1.78 40.68 8.17
CA GLU A 71 2.06 39.22 8.12
C GLU A 71 1.35 38.60 6.88
N ASP A 72 0.59 37.50 7.10
CA ASP A 72 -0.20 36.85 6.05
C ASP A 72 -1.66 37.34 5.99
N PHE A 73 -2.07 38.29 6.84
CA PHE A 73 -3.45 38.77 6.88
C PHE A 73 -3.85 39.50 5.60
N ASP A 74 -2.96 40.26 5.03
CA ASP A 74 -3.22 41.01 3.80
C ASP A 74 -2.35 40.54 2.64
N MET A 75 -2.89 39.63 1.85
CA MET A 75 -2.24 39.11 0.64
C MET A 75 -2.12 40.16 -0.47
N SER A 76 -2.90 41.25 -0.41
CA SER A 76 -2.87 42.35 -1.42
C SER A 76 -1.68 43.27 -1.26
N ALA A 77 -1.01 43.25 -0.11
CA ALA A 77 0.21 44.00 0.14
C ALA A 77 1.43 43.48 -0.65
N ALA A 78 1.33 42.30 -1.25
CA ALA A 78 2.39 41.73 -2.08
C ALA A 78 2.49 42.40 -3.45
N VAL A 79 3.72 42.60 -3.93
CA VAL A 79 3.99 43.14 -5.25
C VAL A 79 3.53 42.20 -6.37
N ASN A 80 3.68 40.87 -6.15
CA ASN A 80 3.37 39.84 -7.15
C ASN A 80 2.31 38.87 -6.63
N PRO A 81 1.01 39.23 -6.65
CA PRO A 81 -0.04 38.27 -6.33
C PRO A 81 -0.25 37.30 -7.50
N ASN A 82 -0.22 35.99 -7.21
CA ASN A 82 -0.59 35.01 -8.21
C ASN A 82 -2.12 34.95 -8.40
N LYS A 83 -2.56 34.51 -9.57
CA LYS A 83 -3.99 34.29 -9.81
C LYS A 83 -4.51 33.26 -8.79
N PRO A 84 -5.63 33.55 -8.08
CA PRO A 84 -6.28 32.57 -7.24
C PRO A 84 -6.67 31.31 -8.03
N ILE A 85 -6.50 30.18 -7.42
CA ILE A 85 -6.95 28.90 -7.99
C ILE A 85 -8.13 28.36 -7.17
N SER A 86 -9.07 27.75 -7.84
CA SER A 86 -10.18 27.08 -7.18
C SER A 86 -10.56 25.83 -7.95
N GLY A 87 -11.00 24.80 -7.23
CA GLY A 87 -11.48 23.56 -7.80
C GLY A 87 -12.71 23.06 -7.07
N ARG A 88 -13.54 22.29 -7.76
CA ARG A 88 -14.68 21.58 -7.18
C ARG A 88 -14.82 20.23 -7.83
N GLY A 89 -15.08 19.21 -7.00
CA GLY A 89 -15.40 17.88 -7.45
C GLY A 89 -16.66 17.34 -6.76
N MET A 90 -17.38 16.48 -7.46
CA MET A 90 -18.57 15.83 -6.93
C MET A 90 -18.58 14.37 -7.33
N THR A 91 -18.92 13.49 -6.38
CA THR A 91 -19.11 12.07 -6.59
C THR A 91 -20.44 11.62 -6.03
N SER A 92 -21.03 10.60 -6.62
CA SER A 92 -22.20 9.93 -6.05
C SER A 92 -22.13 8.42 -6.28
N LEU A 93 -22.67 7.69 -5.31
CA LEU A 93 -22.80 6.24 -5.32
C LEU A 93 -24.24 5.88 -4.92
N VAL A 94 -24.86 5.01 -5.69
CA VAL A 94 -26.18 4.45 -5.41
C VAL A 94 -26.04 2.95 -5.27
N SER A 95 -26.61 2.37 -4.21
CA SER A 95 -26.49 0.94 -3.96
C SER A 95 -27.83 0.31 -3.57
N PHE A 96 -28.08 -0.88 -4.09
CA PHE A 96 -29.19 -1.74 -3.72
C PHE A 96 -28.62 -3.06 -3.19
N LEU A 97 -29.09 -3.50 -2.04
CA LEU A 97 -28.64 -4.72 -1.39
C LEU A 97 -29.85 -5.59 -1.04
N GLY A 98 -29.76 -6.88 -1.33
CA GLY A 98 -30.60 -7.92 -0.78
C GLY A 98 -29.73 -9.01 -0.13
N ARG A 99 -30.09 -9.45 1.08
CA ARG A 99 -29.40 -10.52 1.81
C ARG A 99 -30.42 -11.42 2.49
N ALA A 100 -30.18 -12.72 2.44
CA ALA A 100 -30.93 -13.71 3.18
C ALA A 100 -30.01 -14.65 3.93
N ASN A 101 -30.28 -14.86 5.21
CA ASN A 101 -29.63 -15.86 6.05
C ASN A 101 -30.69 -16.87 6.48
N TYR A 102 -30.47 -18.12 6.14
CA TYR A 102 -31.39 -19.22 6.47
C TYR A 102 -30.66 -20.25 7.34
N SER A 103 -31.31 -20.61 8.45
CA SER A 103 -30.81 -21.65 9.35
C SER A 103 -31.80 -22.82 9.36
N LEU A 104 -31.27 -24.00 9.06
CA LEU A 104 -31.99 -25.27 9.10
C LEU A 104 -31.50 -26.11 10.27
N MET A 105 -32.42 -26.48 11.19
CA MET A 105 -32.16 -27.26 12.40
C MET A 105 -31.04 -26.70 13.29
N ASN A 106 -30.70 -25.43 13.14
CA ASN A 106 -29.50 -24.80 13.73
C ASN A 106 -28.18 -25.50 13.41
N LYS A 107 -28.18 -26.40 12.43
CA LYS A 107 -27.03 -27.19 11.96
C LYS A 107 -26.49 -26.68 10.64
N TYR A 108 -27.37 -26.41 9.69
CA TYR A 108 -27.02 -25.99 8.33
C TYR A 108 -27.39 -24.53 8.15
N LEU A 109 -26.37 -23.71 7.86
CA LEU A 109 -26.51 -22.27 7.73
C LEU A 109 -26.23 -21.88 6.30
N PHE A 110 -27.12 -21.12 5.70
CA PHE A 110 -27.01 -20.63 4.32
C PHE A 110 -27.11 -19.10 4.32
N THR A 111 -26.23 -18.45 3.62
CA THR A 111 -26.29 -17.01 3.36
C THR A 111 -26.20 -16.78 1.87
N ALA A 112 -27.07 -15.92 1.35
CA ALA A 112 -26.99 -15.41 0.00
C ALA A 112 -27.16 -13.91 0.03
N SER A 113 -26.35 -13.17 -0.73
CA SER A 113 -26.54 -11.75 -0.92
C SER A 113 -26.26 -11.31 -2.36
N PHE A 114 -26.94 -10.26 -2.75
CA PHE A 114 -26.75 -9.61 -4.04
C PHE A 114 -26.71 -8.10 -3.82
N ARG A 115 -25.72 -7.45 -4.40
CA ARG A 115 -25.55 -6.00 -4.36
C ARG A 115 -25.37 -5.46 -5.76
N ARG A 116 -26.05 -4.35 -6.06
CA ARG A 116 -25.89 -3.60 -7.29
C ARG A 116 -25.50 -2.17 -6.96
N ASP A 117 -24.34 -1.74 -7.45
CA ASP A 117 -23.76 -0.43 -7.18
C ASP A 117 -23.64 0.38 -8.47
N GLY A 118 -23.97 1.68 -8.39
CA GLY A 118 -23.85 2.63 -9.49
C GLY A 118 -23.06 3.85 -9.08
N SER A 119 -21.88 4.07 -9.72
CA SER A 119 -20.97 5.16 -9.42
C SER A 119 -20.97 6.24 -10.50
N SER A 120 -20.97 7.50 -10.08
CA SER A 120 -20.81 8.63 -11.00
C SER A 120 -19.41 8.80 -11.57
N LYS A 121 -18.43 8.08 -11.05
CA LYS A 121 -17.04 8.14 -11.48
C LYS A 121 -16.79 7.51 -12.84
N PHE A 122 -17.63 6.55 -13.24
CA PHE A 122 -17.54 5.84 -14.49
C PHE A 122 -18.42 6.44 -15.60
N ALA A 123 -18.09 6.14 -16.84
CA ALA A 123 -18.85 6.56 -18.01
C ALA A 123 -20.24 5.88 -18.05
N PRO A 124 -21.21 6.40 -18.83
CA PRO A 124 -22.61 5.93 -18.82
C PRO A 124 -22.77 4.42 -18.98
N GLY A 125 -21.99 3.75 -19.80
CA GLY A 125 -22.07 2.30 -20.02
C GLY A 125 -21.55 1.44 -18.86
N ASN A 126 -20.65 1.99 -18.03
CA ASN A 126 -19.87 1.24 -17.03
C ASN A 126 -20.18 1.65 -15.57
N LYS A 127 -21.20 2.51 -15.35
CA LYS A 127 -21.53 3.01 -14.02
C LYS A 127 -21.96 1.91 -13.04
N TRP A 128 -22.71 0.93 -13.54
CA TRP A 128 -23.34 -0.08 -12.71
C TRP A 128 -22.57 -1.39 -12.74
N SER A 129 -22.40 -1.98 -11.55
CA SER A 129 -21.87 -3.34 -11.41
C SER A 129 -22.68 -4.14 -10.40
N ASN A 130 -22.62 -5.47 -10.54
CA ASN A 130 -23.37 -6.42 -9.72
C ASN A 130 -22.38 -7.30 -8.96
N PHE A 131 -22.65 -7.54 -7.70
CA PHE A 131 -21.81 -8.32 -6.79
C PHE A 131 -22.67 -9.34 -6.07
N ALA A 132 -22.39 -10.61 -6.31
CA ALA A 132 -23.06 -11.72 -5.66
C ALA A 132 -22.17 -12.35 -4.60
N SER A 133 -22.75 -12.84 -3.52
CA SER A 133 -22.05 -13.67 -2.54
C SER A 133 -22.94 -14.75 -1.97
N GLY A 134 -22.31 -15.87 -1.58
CA GLY A 134 -22.98 -16.98 -0.92
C GLY A 134 -22.04 -17.64 0.08
N ALA A 135 -22.62 -18.16 1.16
CA ALA A 135 -21.89 -18.94 2.14
C ALA A 135 -22.74 -20.10 2.65
N ILE A 136 -22.09 -21.21 2.93
CA ILE A 136 -22.65 -22.36 3.61
C ILE A 136 -21.81 -22.66 4.84
N ALA A 137 -22.47 -23.06 5.91
CA ALA A 137 -21.77 -23.55 7.10
C ALA A 137 -22.55 -24.71 7.70
N TRP A 138 -21.79 -25.70 8.14
CA TRP A 138 -22.29 -26.88 8.79
C TRP A 138 -21.74 -26.97 10.22
N ARG A 139 -22.61 -26.92 11.20
CA ARG A 139 -22.28 -27.17 12.61
C ARG A 139 -22.24 -28.68 12.85
N ALA A 140 -21.14 -29.30 12.46
CA ALA A 140 -20.96 -30.74 12.55
C ALA A 140 -21.02 -31.26 14.00
N SER A 141 -20.64 -30.42 14.99
CA SER A 141 -20.77 -30.76 16.41
C SER A 141 -22.22 -30.99 16.87
N GLU A 142 -23.22 -30.54 16.09
CA GLU A 142 -24.64 -30.79 16.40
C GLU A 142 -25.14 -32.14 15.87
N GLU A 143 -24.35 -32.88 15.10
CA GLU A 143 -24.70 -34.22 14.62
C GLU A 143 -24.43 -35.27 15.68
N GLU A 144 -25.36 -36.25 15.86
CA GLU A 144 -25.26 -37.25 16.90
C GLU A 144 -23.99 -38.13 16.77
N PHE A 145 -23.56 -38.46 15.53
CA PHE A 145 -22.34 -39.21 15.30
C PHE A 145 -21.07 -38.46 15.67
N ILE A 146 -21.05 -37.12 15.62
CA ILE A 146 -19.94 -36.29 16.09
C ILE A 146 -20.00 -36.13 17.61
N LYS A 147 -21.20 -35.89 18.16
CA LYS A 147 -21.41 -35.81 19.62
C LYS A 147 -20.96 -37.05 20.33
N SER A 148 -21.26 -38.24 19.75
CA SER A 148 -20.89 -39.52 20.33
C SER A 148 -19.38 -39.74 20.45
N LEU A 149 -18.55 -39.05 19.65
CA LEU A 149 -17.09 -39.08 19.74
C LEU A 149 -16.58 -38.41 21.03
N ASN A 150 -17.33 -37.47 21.59
CA ASN A 150 -17.00 -36.71 22.81
C ASN A 150 -15.61 -36.01 22.75
N ILE A 151 -15.17 -35.65 21.53
CA ILE A 151 -13.86 -35.01 21.27
C ILE A 151 -14.04 -33.52 21.10
N PHE A 152 -15.06 -33.11 20.32
CA PHE A 152 -15.28 -31.73 19.92
C PHE A 152 -16.33 -31.05 20.82
N SER A 153 -15.96 -29.92 21.42
CA SER A 153 -16.93 -29.02 22.06
C SER A 153 -17.63 -28.13 21.03
N ASN A 154 -16.96 -27.86 19.91
CA ASN A 154 -17.48 -27.18 18.74
C ASN A 154 -16.76 -27.72 17.50
N LEU A 155 -17.50 -27.99 16.44
CA LEU A 155 -16.96 -28.30 15.13
C LEU A 155 -17.87 -27.69 14.08
N LYS A 156 -17.34 -26.69 13.32
CA LYS A 156 -18.08 -26.03 12.27
C LYS A 156 -17.22 -25.92 11.02
N ILE A 157 -17.74 -26.40 9.91
CA ILE A 157 -17.12 -26.31 8.59
C ILE A 157 -17.86 -25.23 7.79
N ARG A 158 -17.15 -24.39 7.09
CA ARG A 158 -17.73 -23.29 6.30
C ARG A 158 -17.02 -23.14 4.97
N ALA A 159 -17.79 -22.73 3.95
CA ALA A 159 -17.29 -22.33 2.64
C ALA A 159 -18.05 -21.11 2.18
N SER A 160 -17.38 -20.21 1.50
CA SER A 160 -17.99 -19.00 0.95
C SER A 160 -17.36 -18.58 -0.37
N TYR A 161 -18.19 -17.94 -1.16
CA TYR A 161 -17.87 -17.25 -2.39
C TYR A 161 -18.38 -15.82 -2.29
N GLY A 162 -17.61 -14.84 -2.75
CA GLY A 162 -18.06 -13.46 -2.75
C GLY A 162 -17.35 -12.62 -3.80
N GLN A 163 -18.11 -11.65 -4.31
CA GLN A 163 -17.59 -10.60 -5.16
C GLN A 163 -17.74 -9.25 -4.50
N THR A 164 -16.71 -8.40 -4.66
CA THR A 164 -16.73 -6.99 -4.24
C THR A 164 -16.17 -6.11 -5.35
N GLY A 165 -16.68 -4.89 -5.45
CA GLY A 165 -16.23 -3.88 -6.41
C GLY A 165 -15.41 -2.80 -5.75
N ASN A 166 -14.46 -2.26 -6.52
CA ASN A 166 -13.69 -1.07 -6.14
C ASN A 166 -13.84 0.00 -7.23
N GLN A 167 -14.04 1.26 -6.79
CA GLN A 167 -14.14 2.44 -7.64
C GLN A 167 -13.05 3.49 -7.32
N ALA A 168 -11.86 3.06 -6.95
CA ALA A 168 -10.77 3.91 -6.45
C ALA A 168 -10.13 4.76 -7.55
N ILE A 169 -10.94 5.47 -8.35
CA ILE A 169 -10.51 6.49 -9.30
C ILE A 169 -11.02 7.87 -8.88
N GLY A 170 -10.36 8.91 -9.39
CA GLY A 170 -10.80 10.28 -9.18
C GLY A 170 -12.16 10.59 -9.80
N ALA A 171 -12.84 11.63 -9.31
CA ALA A 171 -14.00 12.15 -10.00
C ALA A 171 -13.63 12.58 -11.42
N TYR A 172 -14.50 12.30 -12.36
CA TYR A 172 -14.34 12.66 -13.79
C TYR A 172 -13.14 12.02 -14.50
N ALA A 173 -12.52 10.97 -13.96
CA ALA A 173 -11.38 10.27 -14.59
C ALA A 173 -11.68 9.75 -16.01
N THR A 174 -12.95 9.58 -16.36
CA THR A 174 -13.43 9.16 -17.68
C THR A 174 -13.58 10.31 -18.70
N ARG A 175 -13.20 11.54 -18.31
CA ARG A 175 -13.36 12.74 -19.14
C ARG A 175 -12.03 13.45 -19.35
N ASP A 176 -11.92 14.19 -20.44
CA ASP A 176 -10.79 15.07 -20.67
C ASP A 176 -10.78 16.21 -19.68
N TYR A 177 -9.60 16.55 -19.21
CA TYR A 177 -9.34 17.73 -18.38
C TYR A 177 -8.72 18.81 -19.25
N LEU A 178 -9.43 19.92 -19.40
CA LEU A 178 -8.97 21.08 -20.15
C LEU A 178 -8.45 22.15 -19.20
N THR A 179 -7.33 22.75 -19.56
CA THR A 179 -6.79 23.95 -18.92
C THR A 179 -6.65 25.07 -19.92
N VAL A 180 -6.68 26.29 -19.43
CA VAL A 180 -6.40 27.45 -20.28
C VAL A 180 -4.92 27.42 -20.67
N ALA A 181 -4.66 27.42 -21.96
CA ALA A 181 -3.31 27.51 -22.54
C ALA A 181 -3.22 28.78 -23.37
N ASN A 182 -2.13 29.51 -23.16
CA ASN A 182 -1.83 30.73 -23.93
C ASN A 182 -0.80 30.38 -25.01
N TYR A 183 -1.07 30.76 -26.23
CA TYR A 183 -0.21 30.53 -27.36
C TYR A 183 0.05 31.85 -28.12
N PRO A 184 1.29 32.22 -28.43
CA PRO A 184 1.58 33.40 -29.19
C PRO A 184 1.23 33.19 -30.68
N ILE A 185 0.30 34.00 -31.19
CA ILE A 185 -0.07 34.03 -32.60
C ILE A 185 0.13 35.45 -33.10
N ASN A 186 0.96 35.64 -34.13
CA ASN A 186 1.26 36.93 -34.75
C ASN A 186 1.65 38.04 -33.75
N GLY A 187 2.46 37.68 -32.71
CA GLY A 187 2.91 38.64 -31.71
C GLY A 187 1.89 38.99 -30.62
N ALA A 188 0.68 38.44 -30.69
CA ALA A 188 -0.35 38.59 -29.66
C ALA A 188 -0.56 37.24 -28.92
N LEU A 189 -0.91 37.35 -27.63
CA LEU A 189 -1.21 36.21 -26.81
C LEU A 189 -2.65 35.74 -27.02
N ALA A 190 -2.86 34.62 -27.73
CA ALA A 190 -4.17 34.01 -27.88
C ALA A 190 -4.38 32.98 -26.77
N SER A 191 -5.55 33.02 -26.11
CA SER A 191 -5.94 32.05 -25.09
C SER A 191 -6.85 31.00 -25.70
N GLY A 192 -6.55 29.71 -25.40
CA GLY A 192 -7.32 28.57 -25.80
C GLY A 192 -7.39 27.52 -24.69
N PHE A 193 -7.83 26.32 -25.03
CA PHE A 193 -7.86 25.20 -24.11
C PHE A 193 -6.93 24.10 -24.61
N ALA A 194 -6.20 23.50 -23.70
CA ALA A 194 -5.36 22.32 -23.96
C ALA A 194 -5.63 21.25 -22.92
N ASN A 195 -5.40 19.99 -23.30
CA ASN A 195 -5.48 18.88 -22.35
C ASN A 195 -4.37 18.99 -21.29
N LEU A 196 -4.71 18.62 -20.06
CA LEU A 196 -3.73 18.46 -18.98
C LEU A 196 -2.94 17.16 -19.19
N THR A 197 -1.75 17.26 -19.76
CA THR A 197 -0.92 16.11 -20.16
C THR A 197 -0.54 15.16 -19.01
N TRP A 198 -0.39 15.71 -17.81
CA TRP A 198 -0.05 14.92 -16.61
C TRP A 198 -1.24 14.10 -16.03
N ARG A 199 -2.48 14.38 -16.46
CA ARG A 199 -3.65 13.59 -16.04
C ARG A 199 -3.98 12.43 -16.98
N GLY A 200 -3.36 12.38 -18.14
CA GLY A 200 -3.65 11.40 -19.18
C GLY A 200 -4.89 11.74 -20.00
N PRO A 201 -5.15 11.00 -21.09
CA PRO A 201 -6.33 11.13 -21.92
C PRO A 201 -7.59 10.63 -21.20
N ALA A 202 -8.76 11.08 -21.66
CA ALA A 202 -10.02 10.48 -21.25
C ALA A 202 -10.06 8.97 -21.55
N ASN A 203 -10.58 8.20 -20.60
CA ASN A 203 -10.83 6.78 -20.82
C ASN A 203 -12.30 6.45 -20.50
N PRO A 204 -13.20 6.45 -21.49
CA PRO A 204 -14.61 6.13 -21.31
C PRO A 204 -14.87 4.64 -20.98
N ASP A 205 -13.89 3.77 -21.23
CA ASP A 205 -14.01 2.32 -21.03
C ASP A 205 -13.70 1.89 -19.58
N LEU A 206 -13.31 2.84 -18.72
CA LEU A 206 -13.08 2.57 -17.30
C LEU A 206 -14.30 1.92 -16.66
N LYS A 207 -14.07 0.79 -16.01
CA LYS A 207 -15.08 -0.02 -15.32
C LYS A 207 -14.63 -0.36 -13.91
N TRP A 208 -15.53 -0.97 -13.15
CA TRP A 208 -15.26 -1.42 -11.80
C TRP A 208 -14.13 -2.47 -11.77
N GLU A 209 -13.18 -2.28 -10.87
CA GLU A 209 -12.28 -3.34 -10.45
C GLU A 209 -13.07 -4.33 -9.61
N THR A 210 -12.93 -5.62 -9.89
CA THR A 210 -13.72 -6.66 -9.23
C THR A 210 -12.80 -7.64 -8.50
N THR A 211 -13.07 -7.84 -7.23
CA THR A 211 -12.42 -8.89 -6.44
C THR A 211 -13.37 -10.05 -6.26
N THR A 212 -12.95 -11.23 -6.70
CA THR A 212 -13.62 -12.52 -6.45
C THR A 212 -12.82 -13.31 -5.42
N GLN A 213 -13.50 -13.76 -4.36
CA GLN A 213 -12.88 -14.52 -3.27
C GLN A 213 -13.61 -15.83 -3.03
N TYR A 214 -12.84 -16.90 -2.86
CA TYR A 214 -13.25 -18.19 -2.34
C TYR A 214 -12.57 -18.39 -0.99
N ASN A 215 -13.33 -18.80 0.01
CA ASN A 215 -12.80 -19.10 1.34
C ASN A 215 -13.40 -20.41 1.83
N ALA A 216 -12.57 -21.24 2.45
CA ALA A 216 -12.99 -22.43 3.20
C ALA A 216 -12.37 -22.37 4.60
N GLY A 217 -13.15 -22.70 5.62
CA GLY A 217 -12.67 -22.62 7.00
C GLY A 217 -13.27 -23.71 7.87
N ILE A 218 -12.54 -24.00 8.94
CA ILE A 218 -12.96 -24.91 9.99
C ILE A 218 -12.73 -24.27 11.35
N ASP A 219 -13.79 -24.28 12.17
CA ASP A 219 -13.77 -23.84 13.57
C ASP A 219 -13.84 -25.07 14.45
N MET A 220 -12.88 -25.25 15.34
CA MET A 220 -12.76 -26.42 16.22
C MET A 220 -12.64 -25.96 17.67
N GLY A 221 -13.38 -26.56 18.56
CA GLY A 221 -13.28 -26.39 20.01
C GLY A 221 -13.09 -27.75 20.69
N PHE A 222 -12.17 -27.78 21.65
CA PHE A 222 -11.83 -28.97 22.42
C PHE A 222 -11.86 -28.67 23.92
N PHE A 223 -12.03 -29.71 24.74
CA PHE A 223 -11.97 -29.63 26.20
C PHE A 223 -12.93 -28.56 26.77
N GLU A 224 -14.21 -28.65 26.42
CA GLU A 224 -15.22 -27.65 26.82
C GLU A 224 -14.85 -26.21 26.35
N ASN A 225 -14.34 -26.08 25.12
CA ASN A 225 -13.84 -24.86 24.53
C ASN A 225 -12.66 -24.22 25.26
N ARG A 226 -11.86 -24.99 26.01
CA ARG A 226 -10.60 -24.49 26.57
C ARG A 226 -9.51 -24.31 25.54
N VAL A 227 -9.61 -25.02 24.42
CA VAL A 227 -8.73 -24.91 23.26
C VAL A 227 -9.61 -24.72 22.04
N ASN A 228 -9.46 -23.61 21.35
CA ASN A 228 -10.20 -23.30 20.13
C ASN A 228 -9.24 -22.97 19.02
N PHE A 229 -9.51 -23.52 17.84
CA PHE A 229 -8.80 -23.20 16.61
C PHE A 229 -9.76 -22.78 15.52
N THR A 230 -9.34 -21.81 14.75
CA THR A 230 -9.95 -21.46 13.47
C THR A 230 -8.86 -21.54 12.41
N VAL A 231 -9.12 -22.27 11.34
CA VAL A 231 -8.23 -22.41 10.20
C VAL A 231 -8.99 -21.98 8.96
N ASP A 232 -8.45 -21.00 8.24
CA ASP A 232 -9.00 -20.47 7.00
C ASP A 232 -8.00 -20.62 5.86
N VAL A 233 -8.49 -21.05 4.71
CA VAL A 233 -7.76 -21.00 3.45
C VAL A 233 -8.54 -20.16 2.47
N TYR A 234 -7.85 -19.28 1.74
CA TYR A 234 -8.50 -18.44 0.77
C TYR A 234 -7.75 -18.34 -0.56
N TYR A 235 -8.54 -18.11 -1.59
CA TYR A 235 -8.09 -17.69 -2.90
C TYR A 235 -8.85 -16.43 -3.30
N LYS A 236 -8.14 -15.35 -3.58
CA LYS A 236 -8.68 -14.05 -3.94
C LYS A 236 -8.06 -13.58 -5.24
N LYS A 237 -8.90 -13.29 -6.24
CA LYS A 237 -8.47 -12.70 -7.50
C LYS A 237 -9.12 -11.33 -7.66
N THR A 238 -8.28 -10.29 -7.75
CA THR A 238 -8.70 -8.94 -8.12
C THR A 238 -8.40 -8.76 -9.60
N SER A 239 -9.42 -8.52 -10.39
CA SER A 239 -9.35 -8.38 -11.83
C SER A 239 -9.69 -6.97 -12.27
N ASP A 240 -9.21 -6.59 -13.45
CA ASP A 240 -9.45 -5.25 -14.01
C ASP A 240 -8.95 -4.14 -13.06
N LEU A 241 -7.74 -4.28 -12.54
CA LEU A 241 -7.15 -3.31 -11.60
C LEU A 241 -7.18 -1.89 -12.17
N LEU A 242 -7.68 -0.95 -11.39
CA LEU A 242 -7.67 0.47 -11.73
C LEU A 242 -6.27 1.04 -11.51
N GLN A 243 -5.49 1.15 -12.57
CA GLN A 243 -4.10 1.57 -12.53
C GLN A 243 -3.82 2.78 -13.43
N ASN A 244 -2.78 3.53 -13.08
CA ASN A 244 -2.22 4.56 -13.91
C ASN A 244 -0.96 4.00 -14.57
N ILE A 245 -1.03 3.71 -15.87
CA ILE A 245 0.07 3.12 -16.64
C ILE A 245 0.81 4.18 -17.45
N GLN A 246 2.10 3.98 -17.66
CA GLN A 246 2.88 4.81 -18.58
C GLN A 246 2.50 4.49 -20.03
N ILE A 247 2.35 5.52 -20.83
CA ILE A 247 2.09 5.38 -22.27
C ILE A 247 3.14 6.14 -23.07
N PRO A 248 3.39 5.78 -24.34
CA PRO A 248 4.37 6.45 -25.18
C PRO A 248 4.11 7.96 -25.26
N GLN A 249 5.14 8.76 -25.02
CA GLN A 249 5.04 10.24 -25.06
C GLN A 249 4.61 10.79 -26.44
N SER A 250 4.74 10.01 -27.51
CA SER A 250 4.21 10.33 -28.83
C SER A 250 2.70 10.54 -28.85
N THR A 251 1.97 10.05 -27.85
CA THR A 251 0.53 10.29 -27.66
C THR A 251 0.21 11.69 -27.15
N GLY A 252 1.21 12.45 -26.69
CA GLY A 252 1.07 13.73 -26.02
C GLY A 252 0.80 13.63 -24.51
N PHE A 253 0.77 12.41 -23.96
CA PHE A 253 0.54 12.15 -22.54
C PHE A 253 1.64 11.25 -21.98
N SER A 254 1.91 11.36 -20.68
CA SER A 254 2.90 10.51 -20.01
C SER A 254 2.28 9.23 -19.43
N ASN A 255 1.00 9.28 -19.08
CA ASN A 255 0.30 8.17 -18.43
C ASN A 255 -1.19 8.15 -18.80
N MET A 256 -1.86 7.05 -18.49
CA MET A 256 -3.30 6.86 -18.67
C MET A 256 -3.87 5.99 -17.54
N THR A 257 -5.01 6.42 -16.98
CA THR A 257 -5.78 5.55 -16.06
C THR A 257 -6.59 4.54 -16.86
N THR A 258 -6.41 3.26 -16.55
CA THR A 258 -7.11 2.16 -17.25
C THR A 258 -7.32 0.97 -16.33
N ASN A 259 -8.19 0.05 -16.72
CA ASN A 259 -8.31 -1.27 -16.09
C ASN A 259 -7.26 -2.19 -16.68
N PHE A 260 -6.33 -2.66 -15.86
CA PHE A 260 -5.15 -3.31 -16.37
C PHE A 260 -4.50 -4.27 -15.37
N GLY A 261 -4.37 -5.53 -15.79
CA GLY A 261 -3.78 -6.58 -14.97
C GLY A 261 -4.70 -7.13 -13.88
N ASP A 262 -4.27 -8.23 -13.33
CA ASP A 262 -4.93 -8.96 -12.25
C ASP A 262 -3.95 -9.21 -11.11
N VAL A 263 -4.46 -9.28 -9.88
CA VAL A 263 -3.67 -9.71 -8.71
C VAL A 263 -4.35 -10.89 -8.03
N ILE A 264 -3.60 -11.96 -7.86
CA ILE A 264 -4.03 -13.15 -7.15
C ILE A 264 -3.37 -13.17 -5.76
N ASN A 265 -4.17 -13.40 -4.73
CA ASN A 265 -3.71 -13.67 -3.37
C ASN A 265 -4.20 -15.06 -2.93
N LYS A 266 -3.32 -15.83 -2.31
CA LYS A 266 -3.63 -17.12 -1.68
C LYS A 266 -3.09 -17.11 -0.27
N GLY A 267 -3.86 -17.58 0.68
CA GLY A 267 -3.40 -17.55 2.06
C GLY A 267 -3.97 -18.67 2.93
N LEU A 268 -3.26 -18.86 4.02
CA LEU A 268 -3.63 -19.70 5.14
C LEU A 268 -3.58 -18.84 6.39
N GLU A 269 -4.65 -18.83 7.15
CA GLU A 269 -4.74 -18.13 8.43
C GLU A 269 -5.12 -19.13 9.51
N ILE A 270 -4.39 -19.14 10.62
CA ILE A 270 -4.65 -19.98 11.78
C ILE A 270 -4.76 -19.07 12.99
N THR A 271 -5.89 -19.18 13.69
CA THR A 271 -6.11 -18.49 14.96
C THR A 271 -6.37 -19.52 16.04
N GLY A 272 -5.70 -19.36 17.17
CA GLY A 272 -5.90 -20.19 18.34
C GLY A 272 -6.28 -19.35 19.56
N LYS A 273 -7.22 -19.85 20.36
CA LYS A 273 -7.60 -19.27 21.64
C LYS A 273 -7.55 -20.32 22.71
N PHE A 274 -6.77 -20.07 23.76
CA PHE A 274 -6.39 -21.05 24.75
C PHE A 274 -6.68 -20.54 26.16
N TYR A 275 -7.24 -21.42 27.01
CA TYR A 275 -7.48 -21.18 28.42
C TYR A 275 -6.75 -22.22 29.28
N PRO A 276 -5.39 -22.16 29.37
CA PRO A 276 -4.61 -23.18 30.07
C PRO A 276 -4.96 -23.24 31.56
N ILE A 277 -5.21 -22.09 32.19
CA ILE A 277 -5.53 -22.01 33.62
C ILE A 277 -6.78 -21.14 33.83
N SER A 278 -7.85 -21.76 34.32
CA SER A 278 -9.13 -21.11 34.64
C SER A 278 -9.46 -21.20 36.15
N GLY A 279 -8.44 -21.02 37.00
CA GLY A 279 -8.59 -21.12 38.44
C GLY A 279 -9.31 -19.92 39.07
N LYS A 280 -9.86 -20.11 40.29
CA LYS A 280 -10.54 -19.02 41.04
C LYS A 280 -9.61 -17.84 41.40
N LYS A 281 -8.35 -18.11 41.71
CA LYS A 281 -7.36 -17.09 42.14
C LYS A 281 -6.44 -16.65 41.02
N PHE A 282 -6.08 -17.57 40.12
CA PHE A 282 -5.20 -17.31 39.00
C PHE A 282 -5.86 -17.79 37.70
N LYS A 283 -5.83 -16.94 36.69
CA LYS A 283 -6.28 -17.25 35.33
C LYS A 283 -5.19 -16.85 34.35
N TRP A 284 -5.05 -17.69 33.34
CA TRP A 284 -4.20 -17.41 32.19
C TRP A 284 -4.94 -17.84 30.93
N ASP A 285 -5.11 -16.92 30.02
CA ASP A 285 -5.56 -17.18 28.66
C ASP A 285 -4.64 -16.50 27.67
N PHE A 286 -4.56 -17.03 26.48
CA PHE A 286 -3.87 -16.37 25.40
C PHE A 286 -4.55 -16.65 24.06
N ASP A 287 -4.46 -15.64 23.19
CA ASP A 287 -4.88 -15.69 21.79
C ASP A 287 -3.63 -15.62 20.93
N ALA A 288 -3.54 -16.47 19.91
CA ALA A 288 -2.45 -16.47 18.94
C ALA A 288 -2.99 -16.56 17.52
N ASN A 289 -2.35 -15.87 16.60
CA ASN A 289 -2.64 -16.00 15.18
C ASN A 289 -1.35 -16.04 14.36
N ILE A 290 -1.43 -16.73 13.22
CA ILE A 290 -0.38 -16.74 12.20
C ILE A 290 -1.05 -16.70 10.83
N SER A 291 -0.49 -15.86 9.93
CA SER A 291 -1.02 -15.66 8.59
C SER A 291 0.09 -15.78 7.55
N PHE A 292 -0.17 -16.58 6.54
CA PHE A 292 0.66 -16.77 5.35
C PHE A 292 -0.11 -16.22 4.15
N ASN A 293 0.46 -15.28 3.41
CA ASN A 293 -0.10 -14.77 2.16
C ASN A 293 0.94 -14.87 1.05
N ARG A 294 0.52 -15.28 -0.12
CA ARG A 294 1.33 -15.23 -1.34
C ARG A 294 0.50 -14.54 -2.42
N ASN A 295 1.07 -13.51 -3.01
CA ASN A 295 0.41 -12.82 -4.11
C ASN A 295 1.24 -12.91 -5.38
N LYS A 296 0.57 -12.72 -6.51
CA LYS A 296 1.21 -12.60 -7.83
C LYS A 296 0.39 -11.73 -8.76
N ILE A 297 1.08 -11.08 -9.66
CA ILE A 297 0.51 -10.26 -10.73
C ILE A 297 0.33 -11.13 -11.98
N GLU A 298 -0.77 -10.94 -12.70
CA GLU A 298 -1.06 -11.57 -14.00
C GLU A 298 -1.67 -10.56 -14.97
N GLY A 299 -1.64 -10.87 -16.28
CA GLY A 299 -2.34 -10.10 -17.30
C GLY A 299 -1.70 -8.77 -17.68
N LEU A 300 -0.42 -8.54 -17.36
CA LEU A 300 0.32 -7.38 -17.85
C LEU A 300 0.87 -7.67 -19.26
N PRO A 301 0.82 -6.73 -20.23
CA PRO A 301 1.42 -6.89 -21.57
C PRO A 301 2.95 -6.77 -21.53
N GLY A 302 3.54 -6.34 -20.44
CA GLY A 302 4.97 -6.18 -20.22
C GLY A 302 5.25 -5.68 -18.83
N ASP A 303 6.52 -5.56 -18.50
CA ASP A 303 6.97 -5.02 -17.24
C ASP A 303 6.50 -3.57 -17.05
N GLN A 304 6.00 -3.25 -15.86
CA GLN A 304 5.64 -1.90 -15.46
C GLN A 304 6.52 -1.48 -14.28
N PHE A 305 7.07 -0.29 -14.35
CA PHE A 305 7.86 0.26 -13.26
C PHE A 305 6.97 1.17 -12.42
N ALA A 306 6.83 0.84 -11.15
CA ALA A 306 6.16 1.72 -10.22
C ALA A 306 7.09 2.90 -9.93
N GLN A 307 6.61 4.10 -10.22
CA GLN A 307 7.37 5.32 -9.98
C GLN A 307 7.54 5.50 -8.47
N SER A 308 8.76 5.33 -8.01
CA SER A 308 9.14 5.66 -6.65
C SER A 308 9.99 6.91 -6.65
N TRP A 309 9.70 7.89 -5.88
CA TRP A 309 10.44 9.11 -5.54
C TRP A 309 11.13 9.91 -6.67
N SER A 310 11.12 11.23 -6.51
CA SER A 310 11.58 12.23 -7.48
C SER A 310 13.07 12.16 -7.85
N ASP A 311 13.90 11.46 -7.10
CA ASP A 311 15.36 11.46 -7.27
C ASP A 311 15.95 10.06 -7.44
N ALA A 312 15.11 9.03 -7.54
CA ALA A 312 15.54 7.66 -7.73
C ALA A 312 14.82 7.03 -8.91
N ASP A 313 15.54 6.26 -9.71
CA ASP A 313 14.95 5.37 -10.70
C ASP A 313 13.93 4.44 -10.06
N ALA A 314 12.95 3.96 -10.84
CA ALA A 314 11.92 3.06 -10.32
C ALA A 314 12.57 1.81 -9.68
N VAL A 315 12.30 1.61 -8.39
CA VAL A 315 12.85 0.50 -7.60
C VAL A 315 11.94 -0.71 -7.58
N PHE A 316 10.63 -0.49 -7.77
CA PHE A 316 9.65 -1.57 -7.76
C PHE A 316 9.20 -1.91 -9.17
N ILE A 317 9.20 -3.20 -9.47
CA ILE A 317 8.72 -3.73 -10.75
C ILE A 317 7.42 -4.49 -10.56
N GLN A 318 6.50 -4.30 -11.50
CA GLN A 318 5.33 -5.15 -11.68
C GLN A 318 5.56 -6.03 -12.89
N ARG A 319 5.67 -7.32 -12.69
CA ARG A 319 5.96 -8.35 -13.70
C ARG A 319 5.03 -9.54 -13.53
N ASN A 320 4.55 -10.10 -14.63
CA ASN A 320 3.73 -11.31 -14.61
C ASN A 320 4.40 -12.44 -13.84
N GLY A 321 3.67 -13.08 -12.94
CA GLY A 321 4.17 -14.17 -12.11
C GLY A 321 4.88 -13.73 -10.84
N MET A 322 5.27 -12.45 -10.72
CA MET A 322 5.94 -11.90 -9.54
C MET A 322 4.94 -11.28 -8.56
N PRO A 323 5.29 -11.20 -7.27
CA PRO A 323 4.47 -10.52 -6.28
C PRO A 323 4.51 -9.00 -6.44
N ILE A 324 3.49 -8.32 -5.92
CA ILE A 324 3.52 -6.86 -5.73
C ILE A 324 4.61 -6.54 -4.72
N GLY A 325 5.39 -5.47 -4.98
CA GLY A 325 6.48 -5.06 -4.08
C GLY A 325 7.80 -5.79 -4.36
N THR A 326 7.93 -6.43 -5.52
CA THR A 326 9.22 -6.93 -6.01
C THR A 326 10.19 -5.78 -6.22
N ILE A 327 11.33 -5.83 -5.54
CA ILE A 327 12.38 -4.81 -5.62
C ILE A 327 13.31 -5.17 -6.76
N PHE A 328 13.59 -4.18 -7.63
CA PHE A 328 14.34 -4.37 -8.86
C PHE A 328 15.45 -3.33 -8.97
N GLY A 329 16.68 -3.78 -9.02
CA GLY A 329 17.83 -2.90 -8.99
C GLY A 329 19.12 -3.60 -9.38
N TYR A 330 20.23 -2.94 -9.10
CA TYR A 330 21.57 -3.45 -9.40
C TYR A 330 22.09 -4.29 -8.22
N VAL A 331 23.02 -5.19 -8.52
CA VAL A 331 23.76 -5.96 -7.50
C VAL A 331 25.18 -5.45 -7.45
N GLU A 332 25.65 -5.15 -6.24
CA GLU A 332 27.03 -4.72 -6.04
C GLU A 332 27.99 -5.90 -6.08
N ASP A 333 29.17 -5.66 -6.62
CA ASP A 333 30.27 -6.62 -6.75
C ASP A 333 31.56 -6.10 -6.09
N GLY A 334 31.40 -5.38 -4.96
CA GLY A 334 32.48 -4.78 -4.20
C GLY A 334 32.91 -3.40 -4.71
N PHE A 335 34.19 -3.09 -4.56
CA PHE A 335 34.80 -1.82 -4.94
C PHE A 335 35.95 -2.05 -5.91
N TYR A 336 36.27 -1.05 -6.72
CA TYR A 336 37.50 -1.10 -7.52
C TYR A 336 38.70 -0.81 -6.62
N ASP A 337 39.64 -1.75 -6.51
CA ASP A 337 40.80 -1.62 -5.62
C ASP A 337 42.03 -0.99 -6.26
N ASN A 338 42.15 -1.10 -7.58
CA ASN A 338 43.30 -0.59 -8.31
C ASN A 338 42.97 -0.33 -9.79
N ILE A 339 43.87 0.38 -10.48
CA ILE A 339 43.74 0.73 -11.90
C ILE A 339 43.61 -0.52 -12.80
N ALA A 340 44.31 -1.60 -12.48
CA ALA A 340 44.25 -2.82 -13.31
C ALA A 340 42.86 -3.44 -13.26
N GLU A 341 42.22 -3.43 -12.10
CA GLU A 341 40.86 -3.89 -11.96
C GLU A 341 39.84 -2.97 -12.66
N VAL A 342 40.01 -1.64 -12.57
CA VAL A 342 39.18 -0.71 -13.33
C VAL A 342 39.31 -0.95 -14.83
N ARG A 343 40.53 -1.17 -15.33
CA ARG A 343 40.76 -1.44 -16.74
C ARG A 343 40.31 -2.82 -17.22
N ALA A 344 40.12 -3.77 -16.31
CA ALA A 344 39.51 -5.07 -16.60
C ALA A 344 38.02 -4.96 -16.91
N ASP A 345 37.35 -3.91 -16.42
CA ASP A 345 35.99 -3.57 -16.83
C ASP A 345 35.99 -3.02 -18.26
N PRO A 346 35.28 -3.68 -19.20
CA PRO A 346 35.29 -3.27 -20.62
C PRO A 346 34.90 -1.82 -20.87
N PHE A 347 34.07 -1.24 -19.98
CA PHE A 347 33.66 0.16 -20.09
C PHE A 347 34.82 1.14 -19.86
N TYR A 348 35.73 0.82 -18.92
CA TYR A 348 36.87 1.67 -18.57
C TYR A 348 38.16 1.26 -19.25
N ALA A 349 38.17 0.20 -20.08
CA ALA A 349 39.38 -0.37 -20.68
C ALA A 349 40.23 0.64 -21.46
N ASN A 350 39.59 1.58 -22.16
CA ASN A 350 40.23 2.60 -22.99
C ASN A 350 40.22 4.01 -22.38
N GLU A 351 39.74 4.13 -21.12
CA GLU A 351 39.66 5.41 -20.43
C GLU A 351 41.04 5.93 -20.00
N SER A 352 41.13 7.24 -19.80
CA SER A 352 42.38 7.87 -19.34
C SER A 352 42.75 7.37 -17.93
N GLU A 353 44.05 7.40 -17.61
CA GLU A 353 44.54 7.02 -16.29
C GLU A 353 43.90 7.86 -15.17
N ALA A 354 43.57 9.12 -15.44
CA ALA A 354 42.91 10.00 -14.48
C ALA A 354 41.50 9.51 -14.17
N VAL A 355 40.74 9.07 -15.19
CA VAL A 355 39.39 8.46 -15.02
C VAL A 355 39.52 7.15 -14.25
N CYS A 356 40.44 6.26 -14.64
CA CYS A 356 40.62 5.01 -13.89
C CYS A 356 40.99 5.24 -12.42
N LYS A 357 41.89 6.19 -12.13
CA LYS A 357 42.22 6.58 -10.76
C LYS A 357 41.01 7.10 -9.99
N SER A 358 40.10 7.83 -10.63
CA SER A 358 38.90 8.35 -9.99
C SER A 358 37.92 7.25 -9.62
N MET A 359 37.97 6.09 -10.27
CA MET A 359 37.10 4.95 -9.98
C MET A 359 37.58 4.08 -8.82
N ILE A 360 38.86 4.18 -8.42
CA ILE A 360 39.39 3.41 -7.27
C ILE A 360 38.59 3.77 -6.01
N GLY A 361 38.05 2.77 -5.32
CA GLY A 361 37.17 2.92 -4.15
C GLY A 361 35.73 3.26 -4.47
N GLU A 362 35.32 3.31 -5.75
CA GLU A 362 33.92 3.41 -6.16
C GLU A 362 33.29 2.01 -6.22
N VAL A 363 31.94 1.97 -6.13
CA VAL A 363 31.16 0.72 -6.19
C VAL A 363 31.26 0.12 -7.57
N LYS A 364 31.56 -1.17 -7.61
CA LYS A 364 31.49 -2.02 -8.78
C LYS A 364 30.14 -2.74 -8.79
N TYR A 365 29.49 -2.80 -9.94
CA TYR A 365 28.21 -3.48 -10.14
C TYR A 365 28.37 -4.68 -11.07
N LYS A 366 27.55 -5.71 -10.87
CA LYS A 366 27.52 -6.87 -11.76
C LYS A 366 27.00 -6.49 -13.13
N ASP A 367 27.77 -6.80 -14.15
CA ASP A 367 27.36 -6.78 -15.55
C ASP A 367 26.63 -8.10 -15.87
N LEU A 368 25.35 -8.03 -16.20
CA LEU A 368 24.49 -9.19 -16.47
C LEU A 368 24.29 -9.42 -17.97
N ASP A 369 24.39 -8.39 -18.80
CA ASP A 369 24.18 -8.51 -20.25
C ASP A 369 25.49 -8.66 -21.04
N GLY A 370 26.65 -8.53 -20.39
CA GLY A 370 27.97 -8.69 -20.96
C GLY A 370 28.38 -7.58 -21.96
N LYS A 371 27.68 -6.43 -21.92
CA LYS A 371 28.02 -5.28 -22.73
C LYS A 371 28.77 -4.22 -21.92
N PRO A 372 29.66 -3.47 -22.52
CA PRO A 372 30.42 -2.44 -21.81
C PRO A 372 29.50 -1.42 -21.13
N GLY A 373 29.67 -1.24 -19.81
CA GLY A 373 28.96 -0.26 -18.99
C GLY A 373 27.70 -0.81 -18.33
N ILE A 374 27.43 -0.33 -17.14
CA ILE A 374 26.26 -0.74 -16.34
C ILE A 374 25.01 0.05 -16.76
N THR A 375 24.03 -0.64 -17.33
CA THR A 375 22.81 -0.12 -17.92
C THR A 375 21.56 -0.67 -17.20
N ASP A 376 20.36 -0.30 -17.64
CA ASP A 376 19.11 -0.88 -17.10
C ASP A 376 18.96 -2.38 -17.39
N ALA A 377 19.71 -2.92 -18.37
CA ALA A 377 19.73 -4.36 -18.66
C ALA A 377 20.44 -5.19 -17.57
N ASP A 378 21.27 -4.54 -16.74
CA ASP A 378 21.99 -5.17 -15.63
C ASP A 378 21.20 -5.18 -14.32
N ARG A 379 19.96 -4.74 -14.36
CA ARG A 379 19.06 -4.79 -13.20
C ARG A 379 18.42 -6.16 -13.07
N GLN A 380 18.29 -6.61 -11.84
CA GLN A 380 17.60 -7.86 -11.50
C GLN A 380 16.73 -7.72 -10.26
N ILE A 381 16.01 -8.76 -9.90
CA ILE A 381 15.26 -8.81 -8.64
C ILE A 381 16.27 -8.89 -7.50
N ILE A 382 16.21 -7.91 -6.60
CA ILE A 382 17.10 -7.79 -5.45
C ILE A 382 16.38 -7.92 -4.11
N GLY A 383 15.04 -8.05 -4.11
CA GLY A 383 14.26 -8.27 -2.91
C GLY A 383 12.77 -8.44 -3.19
N ASP A 384 12.04 -8.85 -2.15
CA ASP A 384 10.59 -9.02 -2.11
C ASP A 384 10.03 -8.44 -0.81
N ALA A 385 9.20 -7.41 -0.91
CA ALA A 385 8.61 -6.76 0.26
C ALA A 385 7.54 -7.59 0.99
N ASN A 386 7.21 -8.79 0.51
CA ASN A 386 6.17 -9.63 1.10
C ASN A 386 6.73 -10.55 2.17
N PRO A 387 6.17 -10.52 3.40
CA PRO A 387 6.61 -11.42 4.47
C PRO A 387 6.33 -12.89 4.15
N ASP A 388 7.15 -13.78 4.69
CA ASP A 388 6.88 -15.20 4.69
C ASP A 388 5.66 -15.52 5.53
N PHE A 389 5.57 -14.94 6.71
CA PHE A 389 4.40 -14.96 7.56
C PHE A 389 4.41 -13.82 8.56
N THR A 390 3.23 -13.49 9.05
CA THR A 390 3.04 -12.58 10.19
C THR A 390 2.36 -13.33 11.32
N PHE A 391 2.65 -12.94 12.56
CA PHE A 391 2.03 -13.55 13.72
C PHE A 391 1.77 -12.52 14.81
N GLY A 392 0.78 -12.84 15.63
CA GLY A 392 0.44 -12.06 16.81
C GLY A 392 0.08 -12.96 17.98
N MET A 393 0.39 -12.54 19.20
CA MET A 393 0.09 -13.29 20.40
C MET A 393 -0.25 -12.33 21.54
N THR A 394 -1.42 -12.50 22.13
CA THR A 394 -1.87 -11.75 23.30
C THR A 394 -1.95 -12.68 24.49
N HIS A 395 -1.24 -12.36 25.57
CA HIS A 395 -1.34 -13.08 26.83
C HIS A 395 -2.07 -12.25 27.88
N ASN A 396 -3.01 -12.89 28.58
CA ASN A 396 -3.77 -12.28 29.66
C ASN A 396 -3.58 -13.12 30.94
N PHE A 397 -3.15 -12.46 31.98
CA PHE A 397 -2.99 -13.05 33.32
C PHE A 397 -3.85 -12.27 34.29
N SER A 398 -4.52 -12.98 35.18
CA SER A 398 -5.16 -12.34 36.33
C SER A 398 -4.89 -13.12 37.61
N TYR A 399 -4.49 -12.39 38.65
CA TYR A 399 -4.27 -12.94 39.98
C TYR A 399 -4.93 -12.09 41.03
N LYS A 400 -6.03 -12.58 41.63
CA LYS A 400 -6.88 -11.82 42.55
C LYS A 400 -7.31 -10.49 41.89
N ASN A 401 -6.81 -9.37 42.41
CA ASN A 401 -7.15 -8.03 41.94
C ASN A 401 -6.16 -7.47 40.89
N PHE A 402 -5.08 -8.20 40.60
CA PHE A 402 -4.11 -7.82 39.58
C PHE A 402 -4.45 -8.42 38.23
N SER A 403 -4.24 -7.65 37.19
CA SER A 403 -4.28 -8.11 35.79
C SER A 403 -3.03 -7.66 35.06
N LEU A 404 -2.50 -8.53 34.23
CA LEU A 404 -1.39 -8.25 33.32
C LEU A 404 -1.80 -8.73 31.93
N SER A 405 -1.70 -7.88 30.93
CA SER A 405 -1.78 -8.31 29.55
C SER A 405 -0.64 -7.73 28.73
N PHE A 406 -0.17 -8.49 27.76
CA PHE A 406 0.80 -7.99 26.79
C PHE A 406 0.52 -8.59 25.40
N PHE A 407 0.88 -7.80 24.38
CA PHE A 407 0.74 -8.18 22.98
C PHE A 407 2.09 -8.20 22.29
N LEU A 408 2.43 -9.35 21.73
CA LEU A 408 3.59 -9.59 20.88
C LEU A 408 3.12 -9.65 19.43
N GLN A 409 3.85 -8.99 18.55
CA GLN A 409 3.63 -9.02 17.11
C GLN A 409 4.95 -9.24 16.40
N GLY A 410 4.95 -10.10 15.40
CA GLY A 410 6.12 -10.37 14.58
C GLY A 410 5.78 -10.49 13.10
N CYS A 411 6.80 -10.23 12.32
CA CYS A 411 6.86 -10.43 10.89
C CYS A 411 8.15 -11.16 10.58
N VAL A 412 8.10 -12.18 9.75
CA VAL A 412 9.28 -12.92 9.31
C VAL A 412 9.36 -12.85 7.80
N GLY A 413 10.55 -12.52 7.29
CA GLY A 413 10.77 -12.25 5.87
C GLY A 413 10.19 -10.89 5.45
N GLY A 414 10.28 -10.64 4.16
CA GLY A 414 9.93 -9.37 3.54
C GLY A 414 11.07 -8.36 3.63
N ASP A 415 11.50 -7.85 2.48
CA ASP A 415 12.59 -6.91 2.36
C ASP A 415 12.09 -5.47 2.43
N ILE A 416 12.87 -4.60 3.03
CA ILE A 416 12.61 -3.16 3.10
C ILE A 416 13.65 -2.43 2.25
N PHE A 417 13.20 -1.63 1.30
CA PHE A 417 14.06 -0.71 0.59
C PHE A 417 14.26 0.56 1.42
N ASN A 418 15.46 0.74 2.00
CA ASN A 418 15.79 1.86 2.88
C ASN A 418 16.20 3.10 2.07
N ALA A 419 15.23 3.83 1.59
CA ALA A 419 15.46 5.05 0.83
C ALA A 419 16.10 6.20 1.63
N ASN A 420 16.12 6.15 2.96
CA ASN A 420 16.83 7.15 3.77
C ASN A 420 18.34 7.05 3.60
N LEU A 421 18.88 5.85 3.40
CA LEU A 421 20.30 5.64 3.12
C LEU A 421 20.74 6.35 1.83
N ILE A 422 19.87 6.43 0.82
CA ILE A 422 20.20 7.13 -0.44
C ILE A 422 20.57 8.58 -0.18
N LYS A 423 19.76 9.30 0.60
CA LYS A 423 20.04 10.71 0.93
C LYS A 423 21.36 10.90 1.67
N VAL A 424 21.67 9.96 2.55
CA VAL A 424 22.88 10.01 3.35
C VAL A 424 24.12 9.66 2.52
N THR A 425 23.98 8.71 1.58
CA THR A 425 25.12 8.21 0.78
C THR A 425 25.41 9.07 -0.46
N MET A 426 24.37 9.65 -1.08
CA MET A 426 24.49 10.44 -2.30
C MET A 426 24.68 11.95 -2.04
N SER A 427 24.49 12.41 -0.81
CA SER A 427 24.63 13.82 -0.46
C SER A 427 26.11 14.17 -0.21
N GLY A 428 26.77 14.77 -1.17
CA GLY A 428 28.13 15.29 -0.99
C GLY A 428 28.27 16.49 -0.04
N ILE A 429 27.17 16.94 0.58
CA ILE A 429 27.11 18.13 1.45
C ILE A 429 26.46 17.87 2.82
N GLY A 430 25.93 16.67 3.05
CA GLY A 430 25.31 16.30 4.33
C GLY A 430 26.29 15.61 5.27
N ASN A 431 25.91 15.54 6.55
CA ASN A 431 26.60 14.68 7.49
C ASN A 431 26.29 13.21 7.17
N ILE A 432 27.30 12.38 7.26
CA ILE A 432 27.18 10.92 7.12
C ILE A 432 27.20 10.25 8.50
N PRO A 433 26.59 9.07 8.67
CA PRO A 433 26.72 8.30 9.91
C PRO A 433 28.17 7.94 10.22
N GLN A 434 28.50 7.84 11.50
CA GLN A 434 29.85 7.48 11.96
C GLN A 434 30.28 6.12 11.40
N GLU A 435 29.37 5.14 11.39
CA GLU A 435 29.62 3.81 10.84
C GLU A 435 30.06 3.86 9.36
N MET A 436 29.39 4.68 8.56
CA MET A 436 29.77 4.87 7.16
C MET A 436 31.15 5.50 7.01
N TYR A 437 31.51 6.43 7.90
CA TYR A 437 32.85 7.02 7.93
C TYR A 437 33.90 5.99 8.29
N ASP A 438 33.66 5.17 9.31
CA ASP A 438 34.62 4.21 9.85
C ASP A 438 34.82 3.00 8.92
N THR A 439 33.78 2.60 8.18
CA THR A 439 33.79 1.42 7.28
C THR A 439 33.87 1.79 5.79
N ARG A 440 34.20 3.06 5.47
CA ARG A 440 34.42 3.46 4.07
C ARG A 440 35.68 2.83 3.48
N TRP A 441 35.69 2.70 2.17
CA TRP A 441 36.88 2.26 1.47
C TRP A 441 38.04 3.25 1.65
N THR A 442 39.18 2.74 2.07
CA THR A 442 40.50 3.39 2.02
C THR A 442 41.53 2.35 1.59
N PRO A 443 42.71 2.75 1.11
CA PRO A 443 43.77 1.79 0.76
C PRO A 443 44.16 0.82 1.88
N GLU A 444 44.00 1.28 3.14
CA GLU A 444 44.33 0.52 4.35
C GLU A 444 43.16 -0.38 4.82
N ASN A 445 41.92 -0.06 4.46
CA ASN A 445 40.71 -0.75 4.94
C ASN A 445 39.93 -1.45 3.82
N ARG A 446 40.49 -1.60 2.60
CA ARG A 446 39.78 -2.11 1.43
C ARG A 446 39.10 -3.47 1.63
N ASP A 447 39.76 -4.39 2.36
CA ASP A 447 39.25 -5.75 2.55
C ASP A 447 38.06 -5.82 3.53
N LEU A 448 37.84 -4.77 4.33
CA LEU A 448 36.76 -4.64 5.32
C LEU A 448 35.78 -3.54 4.98
N ALA A 449 35.98 -2.85 3.87
CA ALA A 449 35.16 -1.73 3.47
C ALA A 449 33.71 -2.17 3.16
N GLN A 450 32.77 -1.47 3.78
CA GLN A 450 31.34 -1.64 3.54
C GLN A 450 30.75 -0.49 2.71
N TRP A 451 31.41 0.66 2.69
CA TRP A 451 31.00 1.86 1.99
C TRP A 451 32.08 2.34 1.03
N PRO A 452 31.70 2.96 -0.10
CA PRO A 452 32.68 3.48 -1.03
C PRO A 452 33.52 4.59 -0.41
N LYS A 453 34.59 4.97 -1.07
CA LYS A 453 35.49 6.05 -0.62
C LYS A 453 34.71 7.35 -0.34
N ALA A 454 35.26 8.20 0.50
CA ALA A 454 34.72 9.54 0.74
C ALA A 454 34.70 10.36 -0.57
N TYR A 455 33.64 11.07 -0.80
CA TYR A 455 33.44 11.93 -1.97
C TYR A 455 33.23 13.39 -1.50
N SER A 456 33.96 14.32 -2.10
CA SER A 456 33.78 15.75 -1.87
C SER A 456 33.19 16.39 -3.13
N GLY A 457 31.95 16.80 -3.09
CA GLY A 457 31.29 17.46 -4.22
C GLY A 457 29.82 17.16 -4.36
N TYR A 458 29.16 17.89 -5.26
CA TYR A 458 27.76 17.64 -5.60
C TYR A 458 27.68 16.51 -6.63
N GLY A 459 26.74 15.61 -6.44
CA GLY A 459 26.29 14.75 -7.52
C GLY A 459 27.00 13.41 -7.70
N ARG A 460 27.43 12.77 -6.60
CA ARG A 460 27.75 11.35 -6.69
C ARG A 460 26.47 10.59 -7.06
N THR A 461 26.48 9.94 -8.20
CA THR A 461 25.35 9.11 -8.63
C THR A 461 25.68 7.65 -8.35
N MET A 462 25.20 7.13 -7.23
CA MET A 462 25.17 5.70 -6.98
C MET A 462 23.90 5.11 -7.57
N LYS A 463 24.02 3.90 -8.14
CA LYS A 463 22.85 3.18 -8.64
C LYS A 463 22.08 2.56 -7.48
N LEU A 464 20.75 2.41 -7.65
CA LEU A 464 19.91 1.74 -6.68
C LEU A 464 20.20 0.24 -6.68
N SER A 465 20.80 -0.23 -5.62
CA SER A 465 21.34 -1.59 -5.50
C SER A 465 20.82 -2.33 -4.29
N ASP A 466 21.20 -3.58 -4.17
CA ASP A 466 20.96 -4.44 -3.02
C ASP A 466 21.51 -3.88 -1.69
N ARG A 467 22.45 -2.93 -1.73
CA ARG A 467 22.91 -2.15 -0.56
C ARG A 467 21.78 -1.50 0.23
N TYR A 468 20.72 -1.09 -0.44
CA TYR A 468 19.57 -0.40 0.16
C TYR A 468 18.45 -1.34 0.56
N VAL A 469 18.65 -2.65 0.42
CA VAL A 469 17.68 -3.67 0.79
C VAL A 469 18.05 -4.26 2.15
N GLU A 470 17.14 -4.17 3.09
CA GLU A 470 17.32 -4.65 4.46
C GLU A 470 16.25 -5.69 4.79
N ASP A 471 16.57 -6.65 5.68
CA ASP A 471 15.60 -7.61 6.21
C ASP A 471 14.55 -6.89 7.04
N GLY A 472 13.28 -7.05 6.66
CA GLY A 472 12.12 -6.48 7.33
C GLY A 472 11.59 -7.29 8.49
N SER A 473 12.24 -8.39 8.88
CA SER A 473 11.81 -9.24 9.98
C SER A 473 11.88 -8.52 11.32
N TYR A 474 10.85 -8.68 12.14
CA TYR A 474 10.85 -8.11 13.48
C TYR A 474 9.99 -8.90 14.46
N LEU A 475 10.34 -8.78 15.75
CA LEU A 475 9.50 -9.12 16.89
C LEU A 475 9.35 -7.90 17.79
N ARG A 476 8.10 -7.53 18.07
CA ARG A 476 7.77 -6.33 18.86
C ARG A 476 6.79 -6.65 19.98
N MET A 477 7.12 -6.23 21.20
CA MET A 477 6.13 -6.07 22.24
C MET A 477 5.43 -4.73 22.04
N LYS A 478 4.19 -4.76 21.56
CA LYS A 478 3.47 -3.56 21.14
C LYS A 478 2.68 -2.91 22.27
N ASN A 479 2.25 -3.72 23.21
CA ASN A 479 1.43 -3.25 24.32
C ASN A 479 1.74 -4.09 25.56
N ILE A 480 1.75 -3.46 26.72
CA ILE A 480 1.78 -4.06 28.06
C ILE A 480 0.86 -3.28 28.97
N ASN A 481 -0.08 -3.95 29.61
CA ASN A 481 -1.02 -3.34 30.55
C ASN A 481 -0.92 -4.07 31.88
N LEU A 482 -0.69 -3.31 32.94
CA LEU A 482 -0.75 -3.76 34.32
C LEU A 482 -1.91 -3.05 35.02
N GLY A 483 -2.86 -3.80 35.51
CA GLY A 483 -4.03 -3.27 36.19
C GLY A 483 -4.15 -3.78 37.64
N TYR A 484 -4.64 -2.94 38.51
CA TYR A 484 -5.05 -3.29 39.86
C TYR A 484 -6.46 -2.80 40.14
N ARG A 485 -7.38 -3.71 40.49
CA ARG A 485 -8.75 -3.37 40.85
C ARG A 485 -8.85 -3.12 42.36
N TRP A 486 -9.04 -1.87 42.72
CA TRP A 486 -9.35 -1.49 44.10
C TRP A 486 -10.83 -1.74 44.36
N ASN A 487 -11.14 -2.69 45.24
CA ASN A 487 -12.49 -2.85 45.74
C ASN A 487 -12.60 -1.95 47.00
N ALA A 488 -13.21 -0.77 46.87
CA ALA A 488 -13.54 0.03 48.03
C ALA A 488 -14.53 -0.77 48.90
N PRO A 489 -14.42 -0.68 50.22
CA PRO A 489 -15.33 -1.36 51.15
C PRO A 489 -16.77 -0.86 51.03
#